data_9ea243c89a4ed69ca271fc67f28753ed
#
_entry.id   9ea243c89a4ed69ca271fc67f28753ed
#
_cell.length_a   1.000
_cell.length_b   1.000
_cell.length_c   1.000
_cell.angle_alpha   90.00
_cell.angle_beta   90.00
_cell.angle_gamma   90.00
#
_symmetry.space_group_name_H-M   'P 1'
#
loop_
_entity.id
_entity.type
_entity.pdbx_description
1 polymer ?
#
loop_
_entity_poly.entity_id
_entity_poly.type
_entity_poly.pdbx_seq_one_letter_code
_entity_poly.pdbx_strand_id
1 'polypeptide(L)'
;MLGLDHIALIASSEESLRFYEKFGFKETKRIERTYDTVVFMKCGQVVLEIFIDPNHPERMNGPEAKGLRHLAFSVESREEIMKIVECEEIRTDWFGRRFTFCRDYDGQPIELKER
;
A
#
# COMPACT_ATOMS: atom_id res chain seq x y z
N MET A 1 23.68 7.02 -9.64
CA MET A 1 22.90 6.49 -8.50
C MET A 1 21.41 6.56 -8.86
N LEU A 2 20.68 5.51 -8.59
CA LEU A 2 19.26 5.48 -8.88
C LEU A 2 18.43 5.85 -7.65
N GLY A 3 17.20 6.32 -7.88
CA GLY A 3 16.22 6.56 -6.82
C GLY A 3 14.93 5.81 -7.16
N LEU A 4 14.05 5.70 -6.19
CA LEU A 4 12.74 5.11 -6.42
C LEU A 4 11.80 6.19 -6.98
N ASP A 5 11.29 5.97 -8.20
CA ASP A 5 10.38 6.92 -8.83
C ASP A 5 8.95 6.73 -8.33
N HIS A 6 8.44 5.52 -8.45
CA HIS A 6 7.09 5.19 -8.01
C HIS A 6 6.95 3.68 -7.79
N ILE A 7 5.85 3.31 -7.18
CA ILE A 7 5.45 1.91 -6.99
C ILE A 7 4.12 1.73 -7.68
N ALA A 8 4.01 0.73 -8.55
CA ALA A 8 2.77 0.46 -9.27
C ALA A 8 2.02 -0.67 -8.59
N LEU A 9 0.73 -0.46 -8.36
CA LEU A 9 -0.17 -1.42 -7.74
C LEU A 9 -1.36 -1.67 -8.64
N ILE A 10 -1.93 -2.85 -8.56
CA ILE A 10 -3.17 -3.19 -9.24
C ILE A 10 -4.26 -3.26 -8.18
N ALA A 11 -5.40 -2.61 -8.43
CA ALA A 11 -6.51 -2.56 -7.51
C ALA A 11 -7.80 -2.93 -8.23
N SER A 12 -8.75 -3.48 -7.49
CA SER A 12 -10.02 -3.92 -8.06
C SER A 12 -11.04 -2.78 -8.22
N SER A 13 -10.93 -1.73 -7.41
CA SER A 13 -11.92 -0.65 -7.43
C SER A 13 -11.36 0.64 -6.85
N GLU A 14 -12.11 1.73 -6.99
CA GLU A 14 -11.75 3.01 -6.41
C GLU A 14 -11.77 3.02 -4.88
N GLU A 15 -12.44 2.06 -4.26
CA GLU A 15 -12.40 1.92 -2.81
C GLU A 15 -10.98 1.70 -2.30
N SER A 16 -10.11 1.08 -3.12
CA SER A 16 -8.70 0.88 -2.76
C SER A 16 -7.97 2.22 -2.58
N LEU A 17 -8.39 3.26 -3.29
CA LEU A 17 -7.81 4.60 -3.12
C LEU A 17 -8.13 5.13 -1.72
N ARG A 18 -9.33 4.83 -1.19
CA ARG A 18 -9.76 5.27 0.15
C ARG A 18 -8.86 4.68 1.22
N PHE A 19 -8.42 3.44 1.02
CA PHE A 19 -7.47 2.81 1.93
C PHE A 19 -6.18 3.63 2.02
N TYR A 20 -5.60 3.97 0.88
CA TYR A 20 -4.33 4.72 0.86
C TYR A 20 -4.50 6.16 1.33
N GLU A 21 -5.67 6.75 1.13
CA GLU A 21 -5.96 8.08 1.68
C GLU A 21 -5.86 8.12 3.20
N LYS A 22 -6.15 6.99 3.86
CA LYS A 22 -6.04 6.90 5.32
C LYS A 22 -4.61 7.10 5.83
N PHE A 23 -3.61 6.83 4.97
CA PHE A 23 -2.21 7.07 5.30
C PHE A 23 -1.75 8.49 4.95
N GLY A 24 -2.60 9.27 4.32
CA GLY A 24 -2.26 10.61 3.89
C GLY A 24 -1.96 10.76 2.40
N PHE A 25 -2.15 9.70 1.63
CA PHE A 25 -2.00 9.80 0.17
C PHE A 25 -3.12 10.63 -0.42
N LYS A 26 -2.78 11.45 -1.41
CA LYS A 26 -3.75 12.28 -2.14
C LYS A 26 -3.58 12.03 -3.62
N GLU A 27 -4.70 11.97 -4.32
CA GLU A 27 -4.71 11.82 -5.78
C GLU A 27 -4.10 13.08 -6.41
N THR A 28 -3.13 12.88 -7.31
CA THR A 28 -2.48 13.99 -8.02
C THR A 28 -2.84 14.00 -9.50
N LYS A 29 -3.11 12.84 -10.09
CA LYS A 29 -3.42 12.74 -11.51
C LYS A 29 -4.22 11.47 -11.76
N ARG A 30 -5.10 11.53 -12.76
CA ARG A 30 -5.95 10.41 -13.16
C ARG A 30 -5.95 10.32 -14.68
N ILE A 31 -5.83 9.09 -15.20
CA ILE A 31 -5.86 8.82 -16.62
C ILE A 31 -6.92 7.74 -16.87
N GLU A 32 -7.95 8.10 -17.62
CA GLU A 32 -8.98 7.15 -18.02
C GLU A 32 -8.54 6.45 -19.30
N ARG A 33 -8.41 5.13 -19.28
CA ARG A 33 -8.13 4.34 -20.47
C ARG A 33 -9.37 3.52 -20.82
N THR A 34 -9.40 2.92 -22.02
CA THR A 34 -10.58 2.17 -22.45
C THR A 34 -10.79 0.88 -21.63
N TYR A 35 -9.75 0.38 -20.99
CA TYR A 35 -9.78 -0.90 -20.27
C TYR A 35 -9.46 -0.78 -18.77
N ASP A 36 -9.01 0.38 -18.30
CA ASP A 36 -8.78 0.61 -16.88
C ASP A 36 -8.69 2.10 -16.58
N THR A 37 -8.48 2.41 -15.30
CA THR A 37 -8.23 3.78 -14.85
C THR A 37 -6.91 3.76 -14.08
N VAL A 38 -6.01 4.69 -14.39
CA VAL A 38 -4.73 4.81 -13.68
C VAL A 38 -4.79 6.04 -12.80
N VAL A 39 -4.50 5.87 -11.51
CA VAL A 39 -4.54 6.98 -10.55
C VAL A 39 -3.19 7.10 -9.87
N PHE A 40 -2.62 8.29 -9.92
CA PHE A 40 -1.38 8.61 -9.20
C PHE A 40 -1.75 9.21 -7.86
N MET A 41 -1.14 8.69 -6.80
CA MET A 41 -1.33 9.20 -5.44
C MET A 41 0.04 9.50 -4.83
N LYS A 42 0.08 10.52 -4.00
CA LYS A 42 1.35 10.95 -3.40
C LYS A 42 1.17 11.25 -1.92
N CYS A 43 2.16 10.83 -1.14
CA CYS A 43 2.29 11.17 0.27
C CYS A 43 3.78 11.43 0.54
N GLY A 44 4.14 12.68 0.81
CA GLY A 44 5.55 13.06 0.94
C GLY A 44 6.31 12.74 -0.34
N GLN A 45 7.35 11.91 -0.24
CA GLN A 45 8.14 11.49 -1.40
C GLN A 45 7.64 10.18 -2.01
N VAL A 46 6.64 9.54 -1.41
CA VAL A 46 6.13 8.26 -1.89
C VAL A 46 5.07 8.51 -2.96
N VAL A 47 5.27 7.90 -4.12
CA VAL A 47 4.34 7.97 -5.24
C VAL A 47 3.83 6.57 -5.55
N LEU A 48 2.52 6.41 -5.59
CA LEU A 48 1.86 5.18 -6.01
C LEU A 48 1.17 5.43 -7.35
N GLU A 49 1.34 4.48 -8.27
CA GLU A 49 0.61 4.46 -9.53
C GLU A 49 -0.35 3.27 -9.44
N ILE A 50 -1.64 3.54 -9.33
CA ILE A 50 -2.64 2.52 -9.07
C ILE A 50 -3.47 2.26 -10.32
N PHE A 51 -3.39 1.03 -10.82
CA PHE A 51 -4.14 0.57 -12.00
C PHE A 51 -5.41 -0.11 -11.51
N ILE A 52 -6.56 0.47 -11.84
CA ILE A 52 -7.85 0.00 -11.35
C ILE A 52 -8.55 -0.78 -12.45
N ASP A 53 -8.73 -2.08 -12.22
CA ASP A 53 -9.45 -2.96 -13.12
C ASP A 53 -9.96 -4.17 -12.32
N PRO A 54 -11.29 -4.33 -12.18
CA PRO A 54 -11.84 -5.43 -11.39
C PRO A 54 -11.61 -6.81 -12.03
N ASN A 55 -11.17 -6.85 -13.29
CA ASN A 55 -10.99 -8.10 -14.03
C ASN A 55 -9.60 -8.72 -13.89
N HIS A 56 -8.68 -8.08 -13.16
CA HIS A 56 -7.38 -8.68 -12.88
C HIS A 56 -7.53 -9.86 -11.90
N PRO A 57 -6.67 -10.88 -12.04
CA PRO A 57 -6.66 -11.98 -11.07
C PRO A 57 -6.38 -11.48 -9.66
N GLU A 58 -6.94 -12.16 -8.69
CA GLU A 58 -6.68 -11.84 -7.30
C GLU A 58 -5.22 -12.12 -6.93
N ARG A 59 -4.71 -11.36 -5.97
CA ARG A 59 -3.37 -11.57 -5.44
C ARG A 59 -3.28 -12.92 -4.75
N MET A 60 -2.18 -13.64 -4.99
CA MET A 60 -1.89 -14.87 -4.27
C MET A 60 -1.36 -14.53 -2.87
N ASN A 61 -2.10 -14.92 -1.83
CA ASN A 61 -1.72 -14.64 -0.45
C ASN A 61 -1.13 -15.84 0.28
N GLY A 62 -1.16 -17.01 -0.34
CA GLY A 62 -0.55 -18.21 0.22
C GLY A 62 -0.62 -19.40 -0.73
N PRO A 63 0.47 -20.13 -0.91
CA PRO A 63 1.80 -19.82 -0.39
C PRO A 63 2.36 -18.54 -1.01
N GLU A 64 3.36 -17.96 -0.38
CA GLU A 64 3.99 -16.75 -0.90
C GLU A 64 4.68 -17.05 -2.22
N ALA A 65 4.52 -16.15 -3.19
CA ALA A 65 5.12 -16.26 -4.51
C ALA A 65 6.39 -15.43 -4.58
N LYS A 66 7.24 -15.75 -5.55
CA LYS A 66 8.45 -14.96 -5.81
C LYS A 66 8.05 -13.56 -6.26
N GLY A 67 8.92 -12.58 -5.97
CA GLY A 67 8.71 -11.19 -6.33
C GLY A 67 8.56 -10.31 -5.10
N LEU A 68 7.95 -9.16 -5.28
CA LEU A 68 7.70 -8.24 -4.17
C LEU A 68 6.81 -8.90 -3.12
N ARG A 69 7.26 -8.85 -1.88
CA ARG A 69 6.53 -9.45 -0.77
C ARG A 69 5.55 -8.46 -0.14
N HIS A 70 6.03 -7.26 0.16
CA HIS A 70 5.21 -6.22 0.77
C HIS A 70 5.84 -4.85 0.58
N LEU A 71 5.06 -3.82 0.85
CA LEU A 71 5.54 -2.46 0.99
C LEU A 71 5.76 -2.19 2.48
N ALA A 72 6.75 -1.39 2.83
CA ALA A 72 6.98 -1.01 4.21
C ALA A 72 7.04 0.52 4.30
N PHE A 73 6.19 1.09 5.14
CA PHE A 73 6.19 2.52 5.41
C PHE A 73 6.70 2.78 6.83
N SER A 74 7.56 3.76 6.98
CA SER A 74 7.93 4.23 8.31
C SER A 74 6.89 5.25 8.76
N VAL A 75 6.44 5.12 10.01
CA VAL A 75 5.39 5.98 10.55
C VAL A 75 5.84 6.55 11.89
N GLU A 76 5.41 7.78 12.18
CA GLU A 76 5.74 8.42 13.45
C GLU A 76 4.86 7.87 14.56
N SER A 77 3.56 7.71 14.28
CA SER A 77 2.62 7.19 15.25
C SER A 77 1.84 6.02 14.64
N ARG A 78 2.31 4.82 14.93
CA ARG A 78 1.62 3.61 14.54
C ARG A 78 0.22 3.54 15.14
N GLU A 79 0.08 4.00 16.38
CA GLU A 79 -1.18 3.96 17.09
C GLU A 79 -2.26 4.79 16.38
N GLU A 80 -1.90 5.92 15.80
CA GLU A 80 -2.85 6.75 15.06
C GLU A 80 -3.38 6.00 13.83
N ILE A 81 -2.50 5.27 13.15
CA ILE A 81 -2.90 4.51 11.96
C ILE A 81 -3.75 3.30 12.36
N MET A 82 -3.41 2.64 13.46
CA MET A 82 -4.17 1.48 13.94
C MET A 82 -5.60 1.82 14.36
N LYS A 83 -5.89 3.09 14.60
CA LYS A 83 -7.26 3.54 14.89
C LYS A 83 -8.13 3.58 13.64
N ILE A 84 -7.53 3.69 12.46
CA ILE A 84 -8.28 3.89 11.21
C ILE A 84 -8.07 2.76 10.20
N VAL A 85 -7.08 1.90 10.42
CA VAL A 85 -6.79 0.75 9.56
C VAL A 85 -6.65 -0.47 10.43
N GLU A 86 -7.32 -1.55 10.06
CA GLU A 86 -7.20 -2.82 10.77
C GLU A 86 -5.81 -3.39 10.56
N CYS A 87 -5.10 -3.66 11.66
CA CYS A 87 -3.73 -4.15 11.64
C CYS A 87 -3.61 -5.44 12.47
N GLU A 88 -2.56 -6.18 12.19
CA GLU A 88 -2.20 -7.34 12.98
C GLU A 88 -1.60 -6.90 14.32
N GLU A 89 -1.30 -7.88 15.17
CA GLU A 89 -0.64 -7.66 16.44
C GLU A 89 0.75 -7.06 16.22
N ILE A 90 1.15 -6.16 17.11
CA ILE A 90 2.46 -5.52 17.06
C ILE A 90 3.54 -6.54 17.42
N ARG A 91 4.62 -6.56 16.60
CA ARG A 91 5.76 -7.44 16.82
C ARG A 91 7.04 -6.62 16.78
N THR A 92 8.15 -7.24 17.16
CA THR A 92 9.47 -6.63 17.14
C THR A 92 10.33 -7.34 16.09
N ASP A 93 11.02 -6.58 15.25
CA ASP A 93 11.87 -7.14 14.22
C ASP A 93 13.24 -7.56 14.78
N TRP A 94 14.11 -8.05 13.88
CA TRP A 94 15.45 -8.53 14.27
C TRP A 94 16.33 -7.45 14.87
N PHE A 95 16.01 -6.18 14.64
CA PHE A 95 16.81 -5.04 15.10
C PHE A 95 16.18 -4.32 16.29
N GLY A 96 15.12 -4.87 16.87
CA GLY A 96 14.44 -4.28 18.01
C GLY A 96 13.41 -3.21 17.65
N ARG A 97 13.13 -3.00 16.38
CA ARG A 97 12.10 -2.02 15.95
C ARG A 97 10.73 -2.68 15.96
N ARG A 98 9.75 -1.94 16.40
CA ARG A 98 8.37 -2.43 16.46
C ARG A 98 7.68 -2.20 15.12
N PHE A 99 6.86 -3.16 14.72
CA PHE A 99 6.15 -3.11 13.45
C PHE A 99 4.81 -3.85 13.54
N THR A 100 3.95 -3.57 12.57
CA THR A 100 2.74 -4.36 12.37
C THR A 100 2.49 -4.46 10.87
N PHE A 101 1.55 -5.32 10.49
CA PHE A 101 1.10 -5.45 9.11
C PHE A 101 -0.37 -5.12 9.01
N CYS A 102 -0.74 -4.48 7.90
CA CYS A 102 -2.12 -4.38 7.46
C CYS A 102 -2.16 -4.83 6.00
N ARG A 103 -3.36 -4.89 5.44
CA ARG A 103 -3.55 -5.26 4.04
C ARG A 103 -4.47 -4.24 3.39
N ASP A 104 -4.19 -3.90 2.12
CA ASP A 104 -5.13 -3.10 1.38
C ASP A 104 -6.36 -3.95 1.01
N TYR A 105 -7.33 -3.35 0.34
CA TYR A 105 -8.59 -4.06 0.04
C TYR A 105 -8.42 -5.19 -0.96
N ASP A 106 -7.28 -5.28 -1.63
CA ASP A 106 -6.95 -6.36 -2.55
C ASP A 106 -5.95 -7.35 -1.95
N GLY A 107 -5.66 -7.22 -0.66
CA GLY A 107 -4.83 -8.16 0.07
C GLY A 107 -3.34 -7.88 0.00
N GLN A 108 -2.91 -6.74 -0.56
CA GLN A 108 -1.49 -6.38 -0.60
C GLN A 108 -0.99 -6.14 0.83
N PRO A 109 0.01 -6.90 1.29
CA PRO A 109 0.56 -6.67 2.63
C PRO A 109 1.34 -5.35 2.70
N ILE A 110 1.13 -4.64 3.78
CA ILE A 110 1.80 -3.38 4.05
C ILE A 110 2.33 -3.41 5.47
N GLU A 111 3.64 -3.24 5.59
CA GLU A 111 4.29 -3.19 6.90
C GLU A 111 4.35 -1.73 7.36
N LEU A 112 4.01 -1.52 8.62
CA LEU A 112 4.11 -0.21 9.26
C LEU A 112 5.22 -0.30 10.31
N LYS A 113 6.32 0.38 10.06
CA LYS A 113 7.48 0.38 10.93
C LYS A 113 7.57 1.67 11.70
N GLU A 114 7.75 1.55 13.01
CA GLU A 114 7.95 2.70 13.87
C GLU A 114 9.34 3.31 13.62
N ARG A 115 9.39 4.59 13.49
CA ARG A 115 10.65 5.33 13.33
C ARG A 115 11.49 5.33 14.60
#